data_697d79d814fe173b7d8283b97b7241ee
#
_entry.id   697d79d814fe173b7d8283b97b7241ee
#
_cell.length_a   1.000
_cell.length_b   1.000
_cell.length_c   1.000
_cell.angle_alpha   90.00
_cell.angle_beta   90.00
_cell.angle_gamma   90.00
#
_symmetry.space_group_name_H-M   'P 1'
#
loop_
_entity.id
_entity.type
_entity.pdbx_description
1 polymer ?
#
loop_
_entity_poly.entity_id
_entity_poly.type
_entity_poly.pdbx_seq_one_letter_code
_entity_poly.pdbx_strand_id
1 'polypeptide(L)'
;MADNSWKRNLFVLWVGTFLVSMAYTVSIPFMSIFLQNDLGVQSHLELWTGVVFAITFLAAALIAPFWGSMADKYGRKPMMLRAGICLSIAYFLYFIVQNPYELILVRIIEGLLAGYIPSAIAMVATNTPEKHVGYALGIISTSGAAASVIGPLVGGSVSYLIGTRETFLLAGVMVLIAFVIAWVWVKEPSFVKSEAKRSSVLNDLKEAIANRTLVYALFIVFITSTSIMILEPLLTIYVLKLGSSQSSASLHAGIIFSAVGVATLIAAPRWGKLGSKLGYEKVLFIGLIGGGIGNFLQILFHDLIGFGSLRFVYGLFFAAVFPALNAFIATHTEPSFRSRAFSLNQSANQMGLLLGPLIGGFLATQLSIPVVFAINGSLLLLVAVLLKLPKFSFQSSVSAAKEISK
;
A
#
# COMPACT_ATOMS: atom_id res chain seq x y z
N MET A 1 -8.50 29.19 25.81
CA MET A 1 -8.88 27.78 25.66
C MET A 1 -8.10 27.24 24.47
N ALA A 2 -7.17 26.32 24.66
CA ALA A 2 -6.43 25.72 23.53
C ALA A 2 -7.43 25.03 22.61
N ASP A 3 -7.44 25.41 21.34
CA ASP A 3 -8.35 24.86 20.34
C ASP A 3 -8.09 23.36 20.15
N ASN A 4 -8.94 22.52 20.71
CA ASN A 4 -8.89 21.05 20.58
C ASN A 4 -9.51 20.55 19.26
N SER A 5 -9.80 21.46 18.33
CA SER A 5 -10.43 21.13 17.04
C SER A 5 -9.59 20.15 16.21
N TRP A 6 -8.25 20.24 16.29
CA TRP A 6 -7.35 19.34 15.60
C TRP A 6 -7.47 17.89 16.06
N LYS A 7 -7.73 17.62 17.36
CA LYS A 7 -7.92 16.26 17.88
C LYS A 7 -9.19 15.63 17.33
N ARG A 8 -10.27 16.40 17.26
CA ARG A 8 -11.53 15.96 16.64
C ARG A 8 -11.34 15.68 15.15
N ASN A 9 -10.68 16.59 14.43
CA ASN A 9 -10.36 16.39 13.03
C ASN A 9 -9.50 15.13 12.83
N LEU A 10 -8.48 14.90 13.65
CA LEU A 10 -7.65 13.72 13.61
C LEU A 10 -8.45 12.43 13.79
N PHE A 11 -9.35 12.38 14.78
CA PHE A 11 -10.19 11.20 15.01
C PHE A 11 -11.13 10.94 13.84
N VAL A 12 -11.81 11.97 13.34
CA VAL A 12 -12.74 11.88 12.21
C VAL A 12 -12.00 11.43 10.93
N LEU A 13 -10.82 12.01 10.66
CA LEU A 13 -10.00 11.65 9.53
C LEU A 13 -9.42 10.24 9.67
N TRP A 14 -9.10 9.80 10.89
CA TRP A 14 -8.69 8.42 11.15
C TRP A 14 -9.79 7.43 10.81
N VAL A 15 -11.03 7.66 11.30
CA VAL A 15 -12.19 6.83 10.97
C VAL A 15 -12.45 6.84 9.45
N GLY A 16 -12.42 8.01 8.82
CA GLY A 16 -12.63 8.15 7.38
C GLY A 16 -11.58 7.40 6.55
N THR A 17 -10.29 7.56 6.89
CA THR A 17 -9.21 6.84 6.19
C THR A 17 -9.24 5.34 6.47
N PHE A 18 -9.65 4.92 7.67
CA PHE A 18 -9.86 3.51 7.98
C PHE A 18 -10.96 2.90 7.09
N LEU A 19 -12.12 3.53 6.99
CA LEU A 19 -13.24 3.04 6.17
C LEU A 19 -12.87 2.99 4.68
N VAL A 20 -12.19 4.02 4.15
CA VAL A 20 -11.77 4.04 2.73
C VAL A 20 -10.68 2.99 2.47
N SER A 21 -9.69 2.84 3.36
CA SER A 21 -8.67 1.80 3.24
C SER A 21 -9.29 0.40 3.36
N MET A 22 -10.27 0.24 4.25
CA MET A 22 -10.98 -1.02 4.43
C MET A 22 -11.80 -1.37 3.19
N ALA A 23 -12.51 -0.42 2.57
CA ALA A 23 -13.25 -0.65 1.33
C ALA A 23 -12.33 -1.16 0.20
N TYR A 24 -11.10 -0.64 0.10
CA TYR A 24 -10.11 -1.14 -0.84
C TYR A 24 -9.69 -2.57 -0.51
N THR A 25 -9.28 -2.84 0.74
CA THR A 25 -8.74 -4.15 1.13
C THR A 25 -9.79 -5.25 1.22
N VAL A 26 -11.06 -4.89 1.44
CA VAL A 26 -12.21 -5.80 1.38
C VAL A 26 -12.32 -6.49 0.01
N SER A 27 -12.01 -5.78 -1.09
CA SER A 27 -12.18 -6.33 -2.45
C SER A 27 -11.06 -7.28 -2.88
N ILE A 28 -9.90 -7.25 -2.24
CA ILE A 28 -8.70 -8.01 -2.65
C ILE A 28 -8.95 -9.53 -2.68
N PRO A 29 -9.50 -10.16 -1.62
CA PRO A 29 -9.59 -11.61 -1.54
C PRO A 29 -10.52 -12.27 -2.57
N PHE A 30 -11.45 -11.52 -3.13
CA PHE A 30 -12.44 -12.11 -4.04
C PHE A 30 -12.39 -11.57 -5.48
N MET A 31 -11.49 -10.65 -5.79
CA MET A 31 -11.42 -10.05 -7.14
C MET A 31 -11.23 -11.09 -8.24
N SER A 32 -10.35 -12.06 -8.04
CA SER A 32 -10.12 -13.14 -9.01
C SER A 32 -11.37 -14.05 -9.15
N ILE A 33 -12.07 -14.30 -8.05
CA ILE A 33 -13.31 -15.09 -8.02
C ILE A 33 -14.42 -14.34 -8.75
N PHE A 34 -14.53 -13.03 -8.51
CA PHE A 34 -15.48 -12.16 -9.21
C PHE A 34 -15.26 -12.17 -10.72
N LEU A 35 -13.98 -12.04 -11.16
CA LEU A 35 -13.64 -12.17 -12.59
C LEU A 35 -14.04 -13.52 -13.17
N GLN A 36 -13.79 -14.60 -12.46
CA GLN A 36 -14.06 -15.97 -12.94
C GLN A 36 -15.55 -16.31 -12.94
N ASN A 37 -16.22 -16.10 -11.81
CA ASN A 37 -17.58 -16.60 -11.59
C ASN A 37 -18.65 -15.62 -12.06
N ASP A 38 -18.48 -14.32 -11.77
CA ASP A 38 -19.49 -13.30 -12.04
C ASP A 38 -19.33 -12.68 -13.44
N LEU A 39 -18.08 -12.57 -13.94
CA LEU A 39 -17.80 -11.95 -15.24
C LEU A 39 -17.37 -12.96 -16.32
N GLY A 40 -17.34 -14.26 -16.00
CA GLY A 40 -17.16 -15.34 -16.97
C GLY A 40 -15.76 -15.46 -17.57
N VAL A 41 -14.70 -14.94 -16.90
CA VAL A 41 -13.32 -15.06 -17.38
C VAL A 41 -12.83 -16.49 -17.17
N GLN A 42 -12.70 -17.27 -18.25
CA GLN A 42 -12.23 -18.65 -18.21
C GLN A 42 -10.76 -18.82 -18.63
N SER A 43 -10.22 -17.90 -19.42
CA SER A 43 -8.85 -17.96 -19.92
C SER A 43 -8.01 -16.78 -19.40
N HIS A 44 -6.73 -17.06 -19.11
CA HIS A 44 -5.77 -16.04 -18.66
C HIS A 44 -6.26 -15.23 -17.43
N LEU A 45 -6.93 -15.92 -16.48
CA LEU A 45 -7.50 -15.29 -15.27
C LEU A 45 -6.43 -14.50 -14.49
N GLU A 46 -5.22 -15.04 -14.39
CA GLU A 46 -4.08 -14.42 -13.71
C GLU A 46 -3.71 -13.07 -14.36
N LEU A 47 -3.70 -13.01 -15.69
CA LEU A 47 -3.40 -11.78 -16.41
C LEU A 47 -4.53 -10.75 -16.26
N TRP A 48 -5.77 -11.16 -16.40
CA TRP A 48 -6.93 -10.30 -16.18
C TRP A 48 -6.91 -9.69 -14.76
N THR A 49 -6.65 -10.53 -13.75
CA THR A 49 -6.53 -10.08 -12.37
C THR A 49 -5.40 -9.06 -12.24
N GLY A 50 -4.23 -9.34 -12.80
CA GLY A 50 -3.10 -8.42 -12.80
C GLY A 50 -3.43 -7.07 -13.45
N VAL A 51 -4.08 -7.06 -14.61
CA VAL A 51 -4.50 -5.84 -15.33
C VAL A 51 -5.51 -5.04 -14.51
N VAL A 52 -6.52 -5.70 -13.93
CA VAL A 52 -7.56 -5.06 -13.11
C VAL A 52 -6.97 -4.34 -11.88
N PHE A 53 -5.95 -4.93 -11.24
CA PHE A 53 -5.25 -4.24 -10.15
C PHE A 53 -4.37 -3.10 -10.66
N ALA A 54 -3.57 -3.33 -11.69
CA ALA A 54 -2.59 -2.37 -12.19
C ALA A 54 -3.22 -1.11 -12.78
N ILE A 55 -4.34 -1.23 -13.50
CA ILE A 55 -4.96 -0.11 -14.21
C ILE A 55 -5.44 0.99 -13.27
N THR A 56 -5.89 0.64 -12.07
CA THR A 56 -6.28 1.59 -11.03
C THR A 56 -5.09 2.42 -10.56
N PHE A 57 -3.96 1.77 -10.31
CA PHE A 57 -2.72 2.48 -9.91
C PHE A 57 -2.16 3.34 -11.02
N LEU A 58 -2.23 2.88 -12.28
CA LEU A 58 -1.83 3.68 -13.44
C LEU A 58 -2.67 4.95 -13.55
N ALA A 59 -3.99 4.81 -13.53
CA ALA A 59 -4.91 5.94 -13.63
C ALA A 59 -4.71 6.94 -12.47
N ALA A 60 -4.53 6.43 -11.24
CA ALA A 60 -4.26 7.25 -10.07
C ALA A 60 -2.91 7.99 -10.17
N ALA A 61 -1.86 7.33 -10.64
CA ALA A 61 -0.54 7.94 -10.81
C ALA A 61 -0.55 9.07 -11.84
N LEU A 62 -1.23 8.88 -12.97
CA LEU A 62 -1.33 9.88 -14.05
C LEU A 62 -2.08 11.14 -13.60
N ILE A 63 -3.14 11.00 -12.81
CA ILE A 63 -3.98 12.13 -12.40
C ILE A 63 -3.55 12.79 -11.09
N ALA A 64 -2.70 12.14 -10.29
CA ALA A 64 -2.30 12.62 -8.96
C ALA A 64 -1.73 14.06 -8.96
N PRO A 65 -0.86 14.48 -9.92
CA PRO A 65 -0.35 15.86 -9.96
C PRO A 65 -1.46 16.89 -10.17
N PHE A 66 -2.47 16.57 -10.99
CA PHE A 66 -3.62 17.44 -11.24
C PHE A 66 -4.43 17.65 -9.95
N TRP A 67 -4.83 16.56 -9.26
CA TRP A 67 -5.59 16.69 -8.02
C TRP A 67 -4.80 17.31 -6.88
N GLY A 68 -3.48 17.09 -6.84
CA GLY A 68 -2.60 17.79 -5.90
C GLY A 68 -2.62 19.31 -6.10
N SER A 69 -2.53 19.76 -7.34
CA SER A 69 -2.63 21.18 -7.71
C SER A 69 -4.00 21.77 -7.37
N MET A 70 -5.08 21.01 -7.60
CA MET A 70 -6.43 21.44 -7.24
C MET A 70 -6.62 21.54 -5.71
N ALA A 71 -6.01 20.64 -4.93
CA ALA A 71 -6.03 20.70 -3.47
C ALA A 71 -5.32 21.94 -2.92
N ASP A 72 -4.22 22.34 -3.54
CA ASP A 72 -3.48 23.56 -3.18
C ASP A 72 -4.27 24.84 -3.54
N LYS A 73 -5.16 24.78 -4.56
CA LYS A 73 -5.96 25.91 -5.03
C LYS A 73 -7.30 26.06 -4.32
N TYR A 74 -7.99 24.96 -4.05
CA TYR A 74 -9.38 24.96 -3.57
C TYR A 74 -9.52 24.44 -2.12
N GLY A 75 -8.44 23.95 -1.53
CA GLY A 75 -8.42 23.34 -0.19
C GLY A 75 -8.47 21.82 -0.23
N ARG A 76 -8.04 21.23 0.86
CA ARG A 76 -7.93 19.76 1.00
C ARG A 76 -9.26 19.10 1.31
N LYS A 77 -10.12 19.77 2.11
CA LYS A 77 -11.46 19.24 2.43
C LYS A 77 -12.32 19.06 1.19
N PRO A 78 -12.49 20.03 0.27
CA PRO A 78 -13.27 19.82 -0.96
C PRO A 78 -12.74 18.69 -1.83
N MET A 79 -11.40 18.56 -1.94
CA MET A 79 -10.78 17.50 -2.74
C MET A 79 -10.97 16.12 -2.10
N MET A 80 -10.90 16.01 -0.78
CA MET A 80 -11.20 14.79 -0.05
C MET A 80 -12.67 14.38 -0.21
N LEU A 81 -13.60 15.33 -0.08
CA LEU A 81 -15.04 15.07 -0.24
C LEU A 81 -15.37 14.62 -1.66
N ARG A 82 -14.83 15.32 -2.68
CA ARG A 82 -14.94 14.88 -4.08
C ARG A 82 -14.47 13.44 -4.24
N ALA A 83 -13.27 13.11 -3.74
CA ALA A 83 -12.73 11.74 -3.86
C ALA A 83 -13.63 10.74 -3.13
N GLY A 84 -14.15 11.07 -1.95
CA GLY A 84 -15.02 10.18 -1.17
C GLY A 84 -16.31 9.84 -1.91
N ILE A 85 -17.05 10.84 -2.41
CA ILE A 85 -18.30 10.58 -3.12
C ILE A 85 -18.06 9.85 -4.44
N CYS A 86 -17.02 10.21 -5.19
CA CYS A 86 -16.68 9.55 -6.46
C CYS A 86 -16.25 8.10 -6.26
N LEU A 87 -15.46 7.80 -5.23
CA LEU A 87 -15.08 6.43 -4.88
C LEU A 87 -16.29 5.61 -4.46
N SER A 88 -17.19 6.18 -3.65
CA SER A 88 -18.44 5.49 -3.27
C SER A 88 -19.25 5.11 -4.51
N ILE A 89 -19.42 6.04 -5.44
CA ILE A 89 -20.11 5.77 -6.73
C ILE A 89 -19.39 4.67 -7.50
N ALA A 90 -18.05 4.69 -7.59
CA ALA A 90 -17.29 3.66 -8.28
C ALA A 90 -17.53 2.27 -7.65
N TYR A 91 -17.56 2.17 -6.32
CA TYR A 91 -17.88 0.90 -5.65
C TYR A 91 -19.31 0.42 -5.92
N PHE A 92 -20.28 1.31 -6.00
CA PHE A 92 -21.66 0.94 -6.41
C PHE A 92 -21.72 0.51 -7.88
N LEU A 93 -20.91 1.10 -8.78
CA LEU A 93 -20.82 0.66 -10.17
C LEU A 93 -20.30 -0.77 -10.31
N TYR A 94 -19.40 -1.26 -9.42
CA TYR A 94 -18.96 -2.66 -9.46
C TYR A 94 -20.09 -3.66 -9.30
N PHE A 95 -21.16 -3.30 -8.60
CA PHE A 95 -22.34 -4.17 -8.44
C PHE A 95 -23.05 -4.46 -9.76
N ILE A 96 -23.05 -3.51 -10.69
CA ILE A 96 -23.78 -3.62 -11.97
C ILE A 96 -22.89 -4.07 -13.15
N VAL A 97 -21.57 -4.18 -12.97
CA VAL A 97 -20.62 -4.64 -13.99
C VAL A 97 -20.98 -6.06 -14.43
N GLN A 98 -21.02 -6.31 -15.75
CA GLN A 98 -21.40 -7.60 -16.31
C GLN A 98 -20.29 -8.30 -17.12
N ASN A 99 -19.22 -7.58 -17.46
CA ASN A 99 -18.09 -8.12 -18.20
C ASN A 99 -16.75 -7.51 -17.77
N PRO A 100 -15.61 -8.16 -18.07
CA PRO A 100 -14.29 -7.71 -17.62
C PRO A 100 -13.88 -6.33 -18.18
N TYR A 101 -14.39 -5.92 -19.34
CA TYR A 101 -14.07 -4.60 -19.91
C TYR A 101 -14.74 -3.47 -19.17
N GLU A 102 -16.01 -3.67 -18.76
CA GLU A 102 -16.71 -2.72 -17.88
C GLU A 102 -15.99 -2.60 -16.53
N LEU A 103 -15.50 -3.72 -15.97
CA LEU A 103 -14.71 -3.72 -14.75
C LEU A 103 -13.45 -2.86 -14.91
N ILE A 104 -12.70 -3.02 -16.01
CA ILE A 104 -11.54 -2.17 -16.31
C ILE A 104 -11.94 -0.69 -16.38
N LEU A 105 -13.05 -0.36 -17.03
CA LEU A 105 -13.52 1.02 -17.12
C LEU A 105 -13.80 1.60 -15.72
N VAL A 106 -14.50 0.86 -14.86
CA VAL A 106 -14.77 1.30 -13.48
C VAL A 106 -13.48 1.42 -12.68
N ARG A 107 -12.51 0.53 -12.87
CA ARG A 107 -11.16 0.63 -12.26
C ARG A 107 -10.39 1.87 -12.71
N ILE A 108 -10.48 2.24 -13.99
CA ILE A 108 -9.90 3.49 -14.50
C ILE A 108 -10.57 4.69 -13.82
N ILE A 109 -11.90 4.71 -13.76
CA ILE A 109 -12.67 5.77 -13.09
C ILE A 109 -12.28 5.87 -11.62
N GLU A 110 -12.20 4.74 -10.89
CA GLU A 110 -11.75 4.68 -9.51
C GLU A 110 -10.38 5.33 -9.33
N GLY A 111 -9.41 4.96 -10.18
CA GLY A 111 -8.05 5.51 -10.15
C GLY A 111 -8.04 7.02 -10.46
N LEU A 112 -8.74 7.46 -11.52
CA LEU A 112 -8.80 8.88 -11.91
C LEU A 112 -9.45 9.76 -10.82
N LEU A 113 -10.36 9.21 -10.05
CA LEU A 113 -11.11 9.93 -9.03
C LEU A 113 -10.56 9.71 -7.61
N ALA A 114 -9.51 8.92 -7.45
CA ALA A 114 -8.84 8.68 -6.18
C ALA A 114 -8.29 9.98 -5.54
N GLY A 115 -7.87 9.89 -4.27
CA GLY A 115 -7.22 11.02 -3.58
C GLY A 115 -7.75 11.31 -2.18
N TYR A 116 -8.67 10.51 -1.62
CA TYR A 116 -9.20 10.70 -0.27
C TYR A 116 -8.09 10.62 0.79
N ILE A 117 -7.33 9.53 0.80
CA ILE A 117 -6.28 9.28 1.80
C ILE A 117 -5.16 10.32 1.75
N PRO A 118 -4.56 10.65 0.59
CA PRO A 118 -3.54 11.70 0.51
C PRO A 118 -4.06 13.06 0.99
N SER A 119 -5.30 13.42 0.65
CA SER A 119 -5.92 14.67 1.11
C SER A 119 -6.14 14.69 2.62
N ALA A 120 -6.57 13.56 3.21
CA ALA A 120 -6.74 13.42 4.65
C ALA A 120 -5.40 13.54 5.41
N ILE A 121 -4.36 12.87 4.94
CA ILE A 121 -3.01 12.96 5.53
C ILE A 121 -2.47 14.38 5.43
N ALA A 122 -2.62 15.03 4.28
CA ALA A 122 -2.20 16.40 4.09
C ALA A 122 -2.95 17.37 5.00
N MET A 123 -4.26 17.12 5.23
CA MET A 123 -5.07 17.92 6.15
C MET A 123 -4.63 17.75 7.61
N VAL A 124 -4.31 16.53 8.04
CA VAL A 124 -3.73 16.29 9.38
C VAL A 124 -2.42 17.06 9.53
N ALA A 125 -1.54 17.00 8.54
CA ALA A 125 -0.25 17.68 8.58
C ALA A 125 -0.37 19.20 8.73
N THR A 126 -1.40 19.81 8.11
CA THR A 126 -1.55 21.30 8.13
C THR A 126 -2.45 21.84 9.21
N ASN A 127 -3.41 21.05 9.70
CA ASN A 127 -4.36 21.51 10.72
C ASN A 127 -3.94 21.11 12.15
N THR A 128 -2.83 20.39 12.30
CA THR A 128 -2.29 19.99 13.60
C THR A 128 -1.19 20.98 14.04
N PRO A 129 -1.18 21.45 15.28
CA PRO A 129 -0.09 22.28 15.81
C PRO A 129 1.28 21.59 15.62
N GLU A 130 2.30 22.35 15.24
CA GLU A 130 3.62 21.84 14.84
C GLU A 130 4.21 20.80 15.81
N LYS A 131 4.12 21.09 17.13
CA LYS A 131 4.58 20.17 18.20
C LYS A 131 3.88 18.81 18.23
N HIS A 132 2.73 18.65 17.57
CA HIS A 132 1.91 17.43 17.58
C HIS A 132 1.80 16.76 16.20
N VAL A 133 2.34 17.36 15.12
CA VAL A 133 2.21 16.84 13.75
C VAL A 133 2.75 15.42 13.63
N GLY A 134 3.92 15.15 14.19
CA GLY A 134 4.51 13.79 14.15
C GLY A 134 3.62 12.73 14.81
N TYR A 135 3.05 13.07 15.98
CA TYR A 135 2.09 12.20 16.66
C TYR A 135 0.83 11.97 15.84
N ALA A 136 0.25 13.03 15.28
CA ALA A 136 -0.98 12.96 14.50
C ALA A 136 -0.81 12.15 13.21
N LEU A 137 0.33 12.33 12.50
CA LEU A 137 0.68 11.53 11.32
C LEU A 137 0.93 10.05 11.67
N GLY A 138 1.51 9.78 12.83
CA GLY A 138 1.64 8.42 13.35
C GLY A 138 0.27 7.77 13.59
N ILE A 139 -0.65 8.49 14.23
CA ILE A 139 -2.02 7.99 14.49
C ILE A 139 -2.76 7.71 13.17
N ILE A 140 -2.78 8.66 12.22
CA ILE A 140 -3.54 8.43 10.97
C ILE A 140 -2.98 7.25 10.17
N SER A 141 -1.68 6.98 10.23
CA SER A 141 -1.06 5.83 9.55
C SER A 141 -1.55 4.48 10.11
N THR A 142 -2.00 4.44 11.38
CA THR A 142 -2.55 3.20 11.96
C THR A 142 -3.88 2.80 11.34
N SER A 143 -4.62 3.73 10.70
CA SER A 143 -5.88 3.42 10.02
C SER A 143 -5.71 2.46 8.86
N GLY A 144 -4.69 2.68 8.02
CA GLY A 144 -4.35 1.77 6.92
C GLY A 144 -3.87 0.40 7.41
N ALA A 145 -3.06 0.37 8.49
CA ALA A 145 -2.61 -0.87 9.10
C ALA A 145 -3.78 -1.69 9.67
N ALA A 146 -4.73 -1.05 10.36
CA ALA A 146 -5.93 -1.71 10.86
C ALA A 146 -6.81 -2.24 9.70
N ALA A 147 -6.97 -1.45 8.64
CA ALA A 147 -7.72 -1.84 7.46
C ALA A 147 -7.10 -3.04 6.72
N SER A 148 -5.78 -3.13 6.64
CA SER A 148 -5.09 -4.27 5.99
C SER A 148 -5.26 -5.59 6.74
N VAL A 149 -5.60 -5.56 8.04
CA VAL A 149 -5.92 -6.76 8.84
C VAL A 149 -7.39 -7.10 8.75
N ILE A 150 -8.27 -6.12 9.00
CA ILE A 150 -9.70 -6.34 9.14
C ILE A 150 -10.38 -6.49 7.78
N GLY A 151 -9.92 -5.70 6.79
CA GLY A 151 -10.55 -5.63 5.47
C GLY A 151 -10.62 -6.97 4.74
N PRO A 152 -9.51 -7.70 4.53
CA PRO A 152 -9.55 -8.97 3.83
C PRO A 152 -10.40 -10.03 4.55
N LEU A 153 -10.38 -10.04 5.89
CA LEU A 153 -11.21 -10.95 6.69
C LEU A 153 -12.70 -10.65 6.50
N VAL A 154 -13.08 -9.37 6.61
CA VAL A 154 -14.47 -8.93 6.39
C VAL A 154 -14.87 -9.19 4.94
N GLY A 155 -14.03 -8.83 3.97
CA GLY A 155 -14.30 -9.03 2.54
C GLY A 155 -14.47 -10.49 2.17
N GLY A 156 -13.57 -11.35 2.64
CA GLY A 156 -13.67 -12.79 2.43
C GLY A 156 -14.91 -13.40 3.08
N SER A 157 -15.23 -13.00 4.32
CA SER A 157 -16.41 -13.49 5.05
C SER A 157 -17.72 -13.03 4.41
N VAL A 158 -17.82 -11.74 4.06
CA VAL A 158 -19.03 -11.17 3.44
C VAL A 158 -19.23 -11.74 2.04
N SER A 159 -18.16 -11.85 1.25
CA SER A 159 -18.22 -12.49 -0.08
C SER A 159 -18.67 -13.97 0.00
N TYR A 160 -18.25 -14.69 1.04
CA TYR A 160 -18.69 -16.07 1.27
C TYR A 160 -20.17 -16.18 1.68
N LEU A 161 -20.65 -15.25 2.52
CA LEU A 161 -21.99 -15.32 3.12
C LEU A 161 -23.10 -14.78 2.20
N ILE A 162 -22.84 -13.67 1.52
CA ILE A 162 -23.87 -12.95 0.76
C ILE A 162 -23.52 -12.71 -0.71
N GLY A 163 -22.26 -12.94 -1.10
CA GLY A 163 -21.81 -12.84 -2.48
C GLY A 163 -20.76 -11.77 -2.74
N THR A 164 -20.11 -11.88 -3.89
CA THR A 164 -19.03 -10.98 -4.33
C THR A 164 -19.56 -9.59 -4.69
N ARG A 165 -20.71 -9.52 -5.39
CA ARG A 165 -21.34 -8.27 -5.81
C ARG A 165 -21.80 -7.43 -4.62
N GLU A 166 -22.44 -8.08 -3.65
CA GLU A 166 -22.94 -7.46 -2.43
C GLU A 166 -21.79 -6.91 -1.56
N THR A 167 -20.63 -7.54 -1.64
CA THR A 167 -19.43 -7.06 -0.94
C THR A 167 -18.95 -5.70 -1.48
N PHE A 168 -19.11 -5.44 -2.78
CA PHE A 168 -18.84 -4.11 -3.33
C PHE A 168 -19.85 -3.06 -2.85
N LEU A 169 -21.13 -3.41 -2.65
CA LEU A 169 -22.09 -2.51 -2.04
C LEU A 169 -21.68 -2.13 -0.61
N LEU A 170 -21.23 -3.10 0.19
CA LEU A 170 -20.70 -2.83 1.52
C LEU A 170 -19.52 -1.85 1.45
N ALA A 171 -18.57 -2.06 0.55
CA ALA A 171 -17.44 -1.16 0.34
C ALA A 171 -17.92 0.26 -0.05
N GLY A 172 -18.89 0.36 -0.95
CA GLY A 172 -19.51 1.63 -1.35
C GLY A 172 -20.15 2.37 -0.18
N VAL A 173 -20.89 1.66 0.67
CA VAL A 173 -21.52 2.21 1.88
C VAL A 173 -20.45 2.68 2.87
N MET A 174 -19.38 1.92 3.08
CA MET A 174 -18.26 2.33 3.96
C MET A 174 -17.65 3.65 3.51
N VAL A 175 -17.39 3.80 2.20
CA VAL A 175 -16.82 5.04 1.65
C VAL A 175 -17.84 6.18 1.72
N LEU A 176 -19.14 5.91 1.53
CA LEU A 176 -20.21 6.91 1.69
C LEU A 176 -20.28 7.40 3.14
N ILE A 177 -20.17 6.51 4.12
CA ILE A 177 -20.11 6.87 5.54
C ILE A 177 -18.86 7.74 5.79
N ALA A 178 -17.71 7.39 5.25
CA ALA A 178 -16.47 8.18 5.36
C ALA A 178 -16.66 9.58 4.77
N PHE A 179 -17.33 9.70 3.62
CA PHE A 179 -17.68 10.98 3.00
C PHE A 179 -18.59 11.80 3.90
N VAL A 180 -19.70 11.24 4.41
CA VAL A 180 -20.67 11.95 5.25
C VAL A 180 -20.02 12.43 6.56
N ILE A 181 -19.25 11.56 7.22
CA ILE A 181 -18.52 11.89 8.44
C ILE A 181 -17.55 13.05 8.18
N ALA A 182 -16.79 13.00 7.09
CA ALA A 182 -15.85 14.05 6.73
C ALA A 182 -16.58 15.36 6.37
N TRP A 183 -17.69 15.29 5.64
CA TRP A 183 -18.49 16.46 5.26
C TRP A 183 -18.99 17.21 6.48
N VAL A 184 -19.59 16.49 7.44
CA VAL A 184 -20.24 17.07 8.63
C VAL A 184 -19.22 17.56 9.66
N TRP A 185 -18.22 16.75 10.00
CA TRP A 185 -17.38 17.01 11.18
C TRP A 185 -15.98 17.55 10.89
N VAL A 186 -15.43 17.34 9.70
CA VAL A 186 -14.11 17.89 9.38
C VAL A 186 -14.21 19.38 9.12
N LYS A 187 -13.32 20.17 9.75
CA LYS A 187 -13.18 21.61 9.52
C LYS A 187 -11.78 21.91 9.00
N GLU A 188 -11.68 22.80 8.02
CA GLU A 188 -10.42 23.31 7.45
C GLU A 188 -10.33 24.82 7.70
N PRO A 189 -10.11 25.27 8.96
CA PRO A 189 -10.15 26.69 9.31
C PRO A 189 -8.99 27.51 8.78
N SER A 190 -7.85 26.86 8.49
CA SER A 190 -6.57 27.51 8.19
C SER A 190 -6.14 27.32 6.74
N PHE A 191 -7.11 27.23 5.81
CA PHE A 191 -6.72 27.14 4.40
C PHE A 191 -6.10 28.47 3.93
N VAL A 192 -4.80 28.43 3.67
CA VAL A 192 -4.07 29.48 2.98
C VAL A 192 -3.73 28.98 1.60
N LYS A 193 -4.22 29.68 0.59
CA LYS A 193 -3.89 29.35 -0.81
C LYS A 193 -2.38 29.43 -0.99
N SER A 194 -1.77 28.32 -1.38
CA SER A 194 -0.32 28.29 -1.59
C SER A 194 0.04 29.07 -2.86
N GLU A 195 0.78 30.14 -2.71
CA GLU A 195 1.42 30.88 -3.83
C GLU A 195 2.84 30.37 -4.12
N ALA A 196 3.31 29.41 -3.33
CA ALA A 196 4.65 28.87 -3.49
C ALA A 196 4.78 28.17 -4.86
N LYS A 197 5.71 28.65 -5.68
CA LYS A 197 6.16 27.92 -6.88
C LYS A 197 6.71 26.57 -6.41
N ARG A 198 6.03 25.49 -6.76
CA ARG A 198 6.58 24.14 -6.57
C ARG A 198 7.94 24.06 -7.27
N SER A 199 8.93 23.51 -6.57
CA SER A 199 10.15 23.05 -7.22
C SER A 199 9.78 22.14 -8.38
N SER A 200 10.48 22.26 -9.50
CA SER A 200 10.23 21.37 -10.63
C SER A 200 10.52 19.93 -10.22
N VAL A 201 9.62 19.01 -10.50
CA VAL A 201 9.81 17.56 -10.28
C VAL A 201 11.14 17.09 -10.88
N LEU A 202 11.56 17.69 -12.02
CA LEU A 202 12.86 17.42 -12.65
C LEU A 202 14.04 17.87 -11.79
N ASN A 203 13.92 18.97 -11.06
CA ASN A 203 14.98 19.41 -10.14
C ASN A 203 15.06 18.53 -8.90
N ASP A 204 13.91 18.15 -8.35
CA ASP A 204 13.85 17.19 -7.22
C ASP A 204 14.46 15.84 -7.61
N LEU A 205 14.19 15.38 -8.84
CA LEU A 205 14.76 14.15 -9.37
C LEU A 205 16.28 14.25 -9.56
N LYS A 206 16.78 15.38 -10.09
CA LYS A 206 18.23 15.64 -10.23
C LYS A 206 18.93 15.65 -8.87
N GLU A 207 18.35 16.30 -7.88
CA GLU A 207 18.88 16.35 -6.51
C GLU A 207 18.87 14.97 -5.85
N ALA A 208 17.80 14.19 -6.07
CA ALA A 208 17.72 12.81 -5.60
C ALA A 208 18.77 11.90 -6.26
N ILE A 209 18.98 12.02 -7.58
CA ILE A 209 19.99 11.23 -8.33
C ILE A 209 21.41 11.55 -7.86
N ALA A 210 21.68 12.77 -7.42
CA ALA A 210 22.96 13.15 -6.84
C ALA A 210 23.25 12.42 -5.51
N ASN A 211 22.20 12.05 -4.77
CA ASN A 211 22.32 11.25 -3.55
C ASN A 211 22.16 9.76 -3.85
N ARG A 212 23.27 9.07 -4.12
CA ARG A 212 23.30 7.63 -4.44
C ARG A 212 22.58 6.77 -3.39
N THR A 213 22.73 7.11 -2.12
CA THR A 213 22.10 6.40 -1.01
C THR A 213 20.58 6.47 -1.10
N LEU A 214 20.03 7.64 -1.42
CA LEU A 214 18.60 7.83 -1.63
C LEU A 214 18.11 7.04 -2.85
N VAL A 215 18.85 7.08 -3.96
CA VAL A 215 18.50 6.31 -5.18
C VAL A 215 18.39 4.82 -4.87
N TYR A 216 19.33 4.25 -4.12
CA TYR A 216 19.28 2.85 -3.71
C TYR A 216 18.09 2.55 -2.80
N ALA A 217 17.81 3.42 -1.84
CA ALA A 217 16.63 3.27 -0.99
C ALA A 217 15.32 3.28 -1.81
N LEU A 218 15.19 4.22 -2.75
CA LEU A 218 14.02 4.30 -3.64
C LEU A 218 13.89 3.06 -4.53
N PHE A 219 15.01 2.54 -5.05
CA PHE A 219 15.03 1.30 -5.82
C PHE A 219 14.57 0.10 -4.99
N ILE A 220 15.02 -0.01 -3.74
CA ILE A 220 14.58 -1.09 -2.85
C ILE A 220 13.10 -0.96 -2.52
N VAL A 221 12.59 0.26 -2.30
CA VAL A 221 11.15 0.49 -2.12
C VAL A 221 10.37 0.03 -3.35
N PHE A 222 10.81 0.40 -4.54
CA PHE A 222 10.19 -0.03 -5.79
C PHE A 222 10.15 -1.56 -5.91
N ILE A 223 11.29 -2.24 -5.71
CA ILE A 223 11.37 -3.70 -5.81
C ILE A 223 10.52 -4.39 -4.74
N THR A 224 10.54 -3.92 -3.50
CA THR A 224 9.73 -4.51 -2.43
C THR A 224 8.23 -4.34 -2.64
N SER A 225 7.81 -3.19 -3.11
CA SER A 225 6.40 -2.94 -3.46
C SER A 225 5.96 -3.77 -4.66
N THR A 226 6.82 -3.91 -5.67
CA THR A 226 6.62 -4.82 -6.81
C THR A 226 6.49 -6.26 -6.32
N SER A 227 7.38 -6.71 -5.43
CA SER A 227 7.39 -8.06 -4.85
C SER A 227 6.07 -8.40 -4.15
N ILE A 228 5.51 -7.48 -3.36
CA ILE A 228 4.21 -7.68 -2.72
C ILE A 228 3.12 -7.87 -3.79
N MET A 229 3.06 -6.97 -4.74
CA MET A 229 2.01 -6.92 -5.74
C MET A 229 2.11 -7.99 -6.83
N ILE A 230 3.27 -8.62 -7.02
CA ILE A 230 3.40 -9.82 -7.87
C ILE A 230 2.51 -10.94 -7.36
N LEU A 231 2.50 -11.16 -6.04
CA LEU A 231 1.82 -12.30 -5.43
C LEU A 231 0.39 -12.00 -5.00
N GLU A 232 0.09 -10.76 -4.61
CA GLU A 232 -1.19 -10.40 -3.99
C GLU A 232 -2.40 -10.79 -4.88
N PRO A 233 -2.45 -10.47 -6.18
CA PRO A 233 -3.55 -10.87 -7.05
C PRO A 233 -3.64 -12.38 -7.28
N LEU A 234 -2.53 -13.11 -7.15
CA LEU A 234 -2.43 -14.55 -7.41
C LEU A 234 -2.82 -15.41 -6.20
N LEU A 235 -2.82 -14.82 -4.99
CA LEU A 235 -3.04 -15.58 -3.76
C LEU A 235 -4.37 -16.30 -3.73
N THR A 236 -5.44 -15.66 -4.14
CA THR A 236 -6.78 -16.27 -4.15
C THR A 236 -6.88 -17.41 -5.17
N ILE A 237 -6.24 -17.24 -6.33
CA ILE A 237 -6.14 -18.31 -7.34
C ILE A 237 -5.33 -19.48 -6.78
N TYR A 238 -4.27 -19.19 -6.02
CA TYR A 238 -3.46 -20.23 -5.40
C TYR A 238 -4.20 -20.94 -4.27
N VAL A 239 -5.00 -20.26 -3.47
CA VAL A 239 -5.89 -20.84 -2.45
C VAL A 239 -6.86 -21.86 -3.07
N LEU A 240 -7.42 -21.58 -4.24
CA LEU A 240 -8.22 -22.55 -4.99
C LEU A 240 -7.40 -23.78 -5.38
N LYS A 241 -6.15 -23.59 -5.87
CA LYS A 241 -5.25 -24.70 -6.23
C LYS A 241 -4.80 -25.54 -5.03
N LEU A 242 -4.80 -24.98 -3.82
CA LEU A 242 -4.53 -25.69 -2.56
C LEU A 242 -5.73 -26.48 -2.01
N GLY A 243 -6.82 -26.59 -2.77
CA GLY A 243 -7.98 -27.43 -2.43
C GLY A 243 -9.13 -26.69 -1.74
N SER A 244 -9.12 -25.36 -1.72
CA SER A 244 -10.31 -24.61 -1.30
C SER A 244 -11.44 -24.79 -2.30
N SER A 245 -12.68 -24.96 -1.80
CA SER A 245 -13.85 -24.95 -2.68
C SER A 245 -14.07 -23.55 -3.26
N GLN A 246 -14.71 -23.45 -4.42
CA GLN A 246 -15.08 -22.19 -5.04
C GLN A 246 -15.87 -21.27 -4.08
N SER A 247 -16.78 -21.85 -3.30
CA SER A 247 -17.62 -21.13 -2.36
C SER A 247 -16.83 -20.55 -1.16
N SER A 248 -15.80 -21.26 -0.67
CA SER A 248 -15.03 -20.85 0.52
C SER A 248 -13.70 -20.17 0.20
N ALA A 249 -13.33 -20.06 -1.06
CA ALA A 249 -12.03 -19.52 -1.46
C ALA A 249 -11.82 -18.06 -1.03
N SER A 250 -12.85 -17.22 -1.12
CA SER A 250 -12.81 -15.83 -0.64
C SER A 250 -12.53 -15.76 0.87
N LEU A 251 -13.19 -16.62 1.66
CA LEU A 251 -13.00 -16.69 3.12
C LEU A 251 -11.58 -17.13 3.47
N HIS A 252 -11.11 -18.24 2.86
CA HIS A 252 -9.75 -18.73 3.12
C HIS A 252 -8.69 -17.71 2.69
N ALA A 253 -8.85 -17.08 1.53
CA ALA A 253 -7.97 -16.01 1.10
C ALA A 253 -8.00 -14.84 2.09
N GLY A 254 -9.18 -14.39 2.53
CA GLY A 254 -9.33 -13.33 3.51
C GLY A 254 -8.59 -13.62 4.82
N ILE A 255 -8.69 -14.85 5.35
CA ILE A 255 -7.96 -15.30 6.55
C ILE A 255 -6.44 -15.24 6.31
N ILE A 256 -5.96 -15.74 5.16
CA ILE A 256 -4.54 -15.80 4.83
C ILE A 256 -3.96 -14.38 4.65
N PHE A 257 -4.67 -13.47 3.99
CA PHE A 257 -4.27 -12.06 3.89
C PHE A 257 -4.21 -11.39 5.25
N SER A 258 -5.23 -11.60 6.08
CA SER A 258 -5.30 -11.02 7.44
C SER A 258 -4.21 -11.56 8.34
N ALA A 259 -3.77 -12.81 8.18
CA ALA A 259 -2.67 -13.39 8.93
C ALA A 259 -1.37 -12.60 8.74
N VAL A 260 -1.05 -12.18 7.51
CA VAL A 260 0.10 -11.30 7.23
C VAL A 260 -0.07 -9.93 7.88
N GLY A 261 -1.27 -9.36 7.84
CA GLY A 261 -1.58 -8.09 8.49
C GLY A 261 -1.39 -8.15 10.01
N VAL A 262 -1.91 -9.20 10.68
CA VAL A 262 -1.72 -9.45 12.12
C VAL A 262 -0.23 -9.60 12.44
N ALA A 263 0.50 -10.40 11.67
CA ALA A 263 1.94 -10.56 11.83
C ALA A 263 2.68 -9.21 11.76
N THR A 264 2.30 -8.37 10.80
CA THR A 264 2.87 -7.05 10.62
C THR A 264 2.58 -6.13 11.82
N LEU A 265 1.35 -6.09 12.34
CA LEU A 265 0.99 -5.30 13.52
C LEU A 265 1.81 -5.70 14.74
N ILE A 266 2.04 -7.00 14.93
CA ILE A 266 2.82 -7.53 16.05
C ILE A 266 4.32 -7.22 15.89
N ALA A 267 4.86 -7.38 14.69
CA ALA A 267 6.30 -7.36 14.46
C ALA A 267 6.87 -5.97 14.14
N ALA A 268 6.13 -5.10 13.42
CA ALA A 268 6.66 -3.82 12.96
C ALA A 268 7.16 -2.90 14.10
N PRO A 269 6.45 -2.77 15.26
CA PRO A 269 6.97 -1.95 16.37
C PRO A 269 8.25 -2.53 16.99
N ARG A 270 8.37 -3.87 17.00
CA ARG A 270 9.57 -4.55 17.52
C ARG A 270 10.77 -4.35 16.60
N TRP A 271 10.54 -4.48 15.28
CA TRP A 271 11.56 -4.19 14.28
C TRP A 271 12.01 -2.74 14.29
N GLY A 272 11.09 -1.78 14.48
CA GLY A 272 11.44 -0.37 14.64
C GLY A 272 12.38 -0.11 15.83
N LYS A 273 12.06 -0.70 17.00
CA LYS A 273 12.94 -0.63 18.19
C LYS A 273 14.27 -1.36 17.97
N LEU A 274 14.27 -2.47 17.28
CA LEU A 274 15.50 -3.21 16.97
C LEU A 274 16.38 -2.45 15.98
N GLY A 275 15.77 -1.76 15.01
CA GLY A 275 16.46 -0.91 14.04
C GLY A 275 17.23 0.25 14.68
N SER A 276 16.67 0.87 15.73
CA SER A 276 17.39 1.92 16.48
C SER A 276 18.60 1.40 17.25
N LYS A 277 18.63 0.08 17.60
CA LYS A 277 19.75 -0.54 18.35
C LYS A 277 20.78 -1.19 17.43
N LEU A 278 20.35 -1.95 16.43
CA LEU A 278 21.21 -2.74 15.54
C LEU A 278 21.60 -1.99 14.25
N GLY A 279 20.91 -0.88 13.95
CA GLY A 279 20.98 -0.19 12.66
C GLY A 279 19.90 -0.66 11.68
N TYR A 280 19.32 0.29 10.94
CA TYR A 280 18.22 0.04 10.03
C TYR A 280 18.61 -0.84 8.83
N GLU A 281 19.88 -0.80 8.40
CA GLU A 281 20.41 -1.68 7.34
C GLU A 281 20.36 -3.15 7.71
N LYS A 282 20.77 -3.49 8.93
CA LYS A 282 20.74 -4.89 9.41
C LYS A 282 19.32 -5.40 9.50
N VAL A 283 18.39 -4.55 9.99
CA VAL A 283 16.97 -4.89 10.10
C VAL A 283 16.36 -5.07 8.71
N LEU A 284 16.67 -4.18 7.76
CA LEU A 284 16.25 -4.30 6.37
C LEU A 284 16.77 -5.61 5.75
N PHE A 285 18.04 -5.91 5.94
CA PHE A 285 18.65 -7.14 5.45
C PHE A 285 17.95 -8.39 6.00
N ILE A 286 17.69 -8.45 7.30
CA ILE A 286 16.98 -9.57 7.95
C ILE A 286 15.57 -9.69 7.39
N GLY A 287 14.87 -8.57 7.21
CA GLY A 287 13.51 -8.54 6.64
C GLY A 287 13.46 -9.08 5.21
N LEU A 288 14.40 -8.67 4.36
CA LEU A 288 14.50 -9.14 2.97
C LEU A 288 14.87 -10.62 2.88
N ILE A 289 15.84 -11.09 3.70
CA ILE A 289 16.21 -12.51 3.76
C ILE A 289 15.02 -13.33 4.26
N GLY A 290 14.39 -12.93 5.37
CA GLY A 290 13.23 -13.65 5.91
C GLY A 290 12.05 -13.66 4.94
N GLY A 291 11.79 -12.55 4.24
CA GLY A 291 10.80 -12.47 3.18
C GLY A 291 11.11 -13.36 1.98
N GLY A 292 12.37 -13.35 1.52
CA GLY A 292 12.82 -14.21 0.41
C GLY A 292 12.73 -15.69 0.73
N ILE A 293 13.29 -16.12 1.87
CA ILE A 293 13.20 -17.52 2.35
C ILE A 293 11.74 -17.90 2.59
N GLY A 294 10.94 -17.00 3.19
CA GLY A 294 9.51 -17.24 3.42
C GLY A 294 8.75 -17.54 2.13
N ASN A 295 9.07 -16.86 1.02
CA ASN A 295 8.46 -17.16 -0.28
C ASN A 295 8.85 -18.55 -0.81
N PHE A 296 10.09 -19.01 -0.62
CA PHE A 296 10.48 -20.36 -0.98
C PHE A 296 9.80 -21.41 -0.11
N LEU A 297 9.75 -21.20 1.20
CA LEU A 297 9.14 -22.16 2.11
C LEU A 297 7.64 -22.36 1.86
N GLN A 298 6.93 -21.31 1.42
CA GLN A 298 5.52 -21.40 1.07
C GLN A 298 5.22 -22.40 -0.05
N ILE A 299 6.19 -22.70 -0.92
CA ILE A 299 6.04 -23.66 -2.01
C ILE A 299 5.96 -25.11 -1.48
N LEU A 300 6.54 -25.36 -0.31
CA LEU A 300 6.64 -26.71 0.28
C LEU A 300 5.30 -27.20 0.87
N PHE A 301 4.38 -26.28 1.15
CA PHE A 301 3.10 -26.62 1.75
C PHE A 301 2.00 -26.64 0.70
N HIS A 302 1.27 -27.75 0.66
CA HIS A 302 0.22 -28.01 -0.33
C HIS A 302 -1.17 -28.04 0.32
N ASP A 303 -1.27 -27.51 1.54
CA ASP A 303 -2.50 -27.37 2.30
C ASP A 303 -2.69 -25.92 2.78
N LEU A 304 -3.96 -25.55 3.06
CA LEU A 304 -4.34 -24.19 3.42
C LEU A 304 -3.76 -23.75 4.78
N ILE A 305 -3.67 -24.68 5.74
CA ILE A 305 -3.22 -24.36 7.11
C ILE A 305 -1.70 -24.13 7.11
N GLY A 306 -0.94 -25.02 6.48
CA GLY A 306 0.51 -24.90 6.35
C GLY A 306 0.89 -23.64 5.58
N PHE A 307 0.24 -23.39 4.44
CA PHE A 307 0.44 -22.19 3.66
C PHE A 307 0.10 -20.92 4.45
N GLY A 308 -1.06 -20.85 5.11
CA GLY A 308 -1.48 -19.72 5.93
C GLY A 308 -0.54 -19.45 7.11
N SER A 309 -0.07 -20.50 7.76
CA SER A 309 0.90 -20.42 8.86
C SER A 309 2.23 -19.84 8.39
N LEU A 310 2.73 -20.28 7.22
CA LEU A 310 3.94 -19.71 6.64
C LEU A 310 3.75 -18.27 6.14
N ARG A 311 2.59 -17.92 5.64
CA ARG A 311 2.25 -16.52 5.33
C ARG A 311 2.32 -15.63 6.57
N PHE A 312 1.85 -16.12 7.72
CA PHE A 312 2.01 -15.41 8.99
C PHE A 312 3.49 -15.23 9.35
N VAL A 313 4.30 -16.30 9.28
CA VAL A 313 5.74 -16.24 9.56
C VAL A 313 6.45 -15.28 8.58
N TYR A 314 6.14 -15.38 7.29
CA TYR A 314 6.61 -14.42 6.27
C TYR A 314 6.31 -12.97 6.70
N GLY A 315 5.08 -12.70 7.14
CA GLY A 315 4.65 -11.39 7.62
C GLY A 315 5.45 -10.87 8.79
N LEU A 316 5.85 -11.73 9.74
CA LEU A 316 6.68 -11.35 10.88
C LEU A 316 8.05 -10.79 10.45
N PHE A 317 8.70 -11.38 9.45
CA PHE A 317 9.98 -10.91 8.95
C PHE A 317 9.81 -9.73 7.98
N PHE A 318 8.88 -9.83 7.05
CA PHE A 318 8.68 -8.79 6.04
C PHE A 318 8.21 -7.46 6.63
N ALA A 319 7.55 -7.47 7.79
CA ALA A 319 7.18 -6.30 8.58
C ALA A 319 8.37 -5.38 8.94
N ALA A 320 9.60 -5.88 8.86
CA ALA A 320 10.83 -5.11 9.10
C ALA A 320 11.14 -4.12 7.96
N VAL A 321 10.71 -4.42 6.72
CA VAL A 321 11.24 -3.79 5.51
C VAL A 321 10.87 -2.32 5.41
N PHE A 322 9.57 -1.99 5.40
CA PHE A 322 9.13 -0.60 5.21
C PHE A 322 9.51 0.35 6.36
N PRO A 323 9.37 -0.03 7.65
CA PRO A 323 9.85 0.81 8.73
C PRO A 323 11.36 1.08 8.65
N ALA A 324 12.15 0.06 8.29
CA ALA A 324 13.59 0.22 8.14
C ALA A 324 13.94 1.15 6.96
N LEU A 325 13.27 1.00 5.81
CA LEU A 325 13.47 1.85 4.63
C LEU A 325 13.09 3.31 4.91
N ASN A 326 11.94 3.54 5.54
CA ASN A 326 11.48 4.88 5.88
C ASN A 326 12.42 5.58 6.88
N ALA A 327 12.86 4.86 7.91
CA ALA A 327 13.83 5.39 8.87
C ALA A 327 15.19 5.65 8.20
N PHE A 328 15.60 4.77 7.30
CA PHE A 328 16.83 4.91 6.52
C PHE A 328 16.79 6.18 5.65
N ILE A 329 15.71 6.39 4.87
CA ILE A 329 15.52 7.60 4.06
C ILE A 329 15.56 8.84 4.96
N ALA A 330 14.87 8.82 6.11
CA ALA A 330 14.83 9.95 7.04
C ALA A 330 16.22 10.32 7.60
N THR A 331 17.08 9.32 7.85
CA THR A 331 18.41 9.53 8.46
C THR A 331 19.50 9.90 7.46
N HIS A 332 19.34 9.53 6.17
CA HIS A 332 20.33 9.78 5.11
C HIS A 332 19.91 10.90 4.14
N THR A 333 18.88 11.64 4.49
CA THR A 333 18.42 12.78 3.70
C THR A 333 18.49 14.05 4.54
N GLU A 334 19.01 15.12 3.96
CA GLU A 334 19.07 16.44 4.62
C GLU A 334 17.67 16.89 5.05
N PRO A 335 17.56 17.58 6.21
CA PRO A 335 16.27 18.05 6.71
C PRO A 335 15.47 18.89 5.70
N SER A 336 16.16 19.71 4.92
CA SER A 336 15.60 20.58 3.85
C SER A 336 14.99 19.80 2.68
N PHE A 337 15.54 18.61 2.37
CA PHE A 337 15.10 17.76 1.25
C PHE A 337 14.19 16.59 1.69
N ARG A 338 14.08 16.34 2.99
CA ARG A 338 13.40 15.14 3.55
C ARG A 338 11.97 14.98 3.06
N SER A 339 11.18 16.05 3.02
CA SER A 339 9.80 16.00 2.52
C SER A 339 9.73 15.56 1.05
N ARG A 340 10.65 16.08 0.22
CA ARG A 340 10.76 15.72 -1.20
C ARG A 340 11.22 14.28 -1.38
N ALA A 341 12.16 13.81 -0.57
CA ALA A 341 12.59 12.42 -0.56
C ALA A 341 11.45 11.44 -0.22
N PHE A 342 10.57 11.80 0.74
CA PHE A 342 9.38 10.98 1.03
C PHE A 342 8.34 11.03 -0.10
N SER A 343 8.23 12.13 -0.83
CA SER A 343 7.38 12.18 -2.04
C SER A 343 7.92 11.25 -3.14
N LEU A 344 9.23 11.22 -3.35
CA LEU A 344 9.87 10.29 -4.29
C LEU A 344 9.74 8.83 -3.83
N ASN A 345 9.86 8.58 -2.51
CA ASN A 345 9.59 7.27 -1.91
C ASN A 345 8.17 6.79 -2.23
N GLN A 346 7.18 7.67 -2.08
CA GLN A 346 5.79 7.35 -2.43
C GLN A 346 5.64 7.06 -3.93
N SER A 347 6.33 7.81 -4.80
CA SER A 347 6.33 7.55 -6.25
C SER A 347 6.94 6.19 -6.59
N ALA A 348 8.07 5.84 -5.97
CA ALA A 348 8.70 4.52 -6.14
C ALA A 348 7.77 3.38 -5.68
N ASN A 349 7.10 3.56 -4.54
CA ASN A 349 6.09 2.64 -4.04
C ASN A 349 4.95 2.46 -5.06
N GLN A 350 4.36 3.55 -5.56
CA GLN A 350 3.26 3.51 -6.53
C GLN A 350 3.65 2.83 -7.84
N MET A 351 4.89 3.03 -8.31
CA MET A 351 5.41 2.31 -9.47
C MET A 351 5.48 0.80 -9.23
N GLY A 352 5.87 0.38 -8.02
CA GLY A 352 5.85 -1.03 -7.63
C GLY A 352 4.44 -1.61 -7.59
N LEU A 353 3.48 -0.88 -7.03
CA LEU A 353 2.06 -1.27 -6.99
C LEU A 353 1.46 -1.38 -8.39
N LEU A 354 1.92 -0.58 -9.36
CA LEU A 354 1.50 -0.64 -10.74
C LEU A 354 2.09 -1.85 -11.49
N LEU A 355 3.42 -2.04 -11.40
CA LEU A 355 4.11 -3.04 -12.22
C LEU A 355 4.00 -4.45 -11.64
N GLY A 356 3.89 -4.57 -10.31
CA GLY A 356 3.79 -5.87 -9.63
C GLY A 356 2.68 -6.76 -10.16
N PRO A 357 1.42 -6.32 -10.20
CA PRO A 357 0.31 -7.12 -10.67
C PRO A 357 0.44 -7.53 -12.15
N LEU A 358 0.98 -6.66 -13.01
CA LEU A 358 1.21 -6.97 -14.43
C LEU A 358 2.28 -8.05 -14.57
N ILE A 359 3.40 -7.91 -13.87
CA ILE A 359 4.49 -8.90 -13.89
C ILE A 359 3.97 -10.22 -13.32
N GLY A 360 3.28 -10.20 -12.17
CA GLY A 360 2.71 -11.39 -11.54
C GLY A 360 1.71 -12.11 -12.42
N GLY A 361 0.74 -11.38 -12.97
CA GLY A 361 -0.26 -11.91 -13.88
C GLY A 361 0.37 -12.51 -15.14
N PHE A 362 1.33 -11.81 -15.77
CA PHE A 362 2.04 -12.33 -16.96
C PHE A 362 2.86 -13.57 -16.63
N LEU A 363 3.63 -13.57 -15.58
CA LEU A 363 4.44 -14.73 -15.18
C LEU A 363 3.55 -15.96 -14.88
N ALA A 364 2.42 -15.75 -14.22
CA ALA A 364 1.52 -16.83 -13.85
C ALA A 364 0.73 -17.44 -15.04
N THR A 365 0.68 -16.77 -16.19
CA THR A 365 0.16 -17.34 -17.44
C THR A 365 1.15 -18.29 -18.11
N GLN A 366 2.45 -18.08 -17.91
CA GLN A 366 3.53 -18.86 -18.52
C GLN A 366 4.09 -19.94 -17.60
N LEU A 367 4.03 -19.67 -16.30
CA LEU A 367 4.66 -20.48 -15.26
C LEU A 367 3.63 -20.87 -14.19
N SER A 368 3.92 -21.90 -13.41
CA SER A 368 3.07 -22.23 -12.27
C SER A 368 3.24 -21.17 -11.15
N ILE A 369 2.18 -20.94 -10.36
CA ILE A 369 2.21 -19.98 -9.25
C ILE A 369 3.35 -20.27 -8.26
N PRO A 370 3.67 -21.53 -7.88
CA PRO A 370 4.85 -21.82 -7.08
C PRO A 370 6.17 -21.29 -7.67
N VAL A 371 6.35 -21.37 -8.99
CA VAL A 371 7.53 -20.81 -9.65
C VAL A 371 7.56 -19.29 -9.54
N VAL A 372 6.40 -18.62 -9.59
CA VAL A 372 6.31 -17.17 -9.35
C VAL A 372 6.70 -16.83 -7.92
N PHE A 373 6.33 -17.65 -6.93
CA PHE A 373 6.83 -17.50 -5.55
C PHE A 373 8.35 -17.64 -5.47
N ALA A 374 8.94 -18.61 -6.19
CA ALA A 374 10.40 -18.81 -6.22
C ALA A 374 11.11 -17.59 -6.87
N ILE A 375 10.62 -17.10 -7.99
CA ILE A 375 11.15 -15.89 -8.65
C ILE A 375 11.07 -14.69 -7.69
N ASN A 376 9.96 -14.51 -7.03
CA ASN A 376 9.76 -13.42 -6.09
C ASN A 376 10.67 -13.54 -4.86
N GLY A 377 10.83 -14.75 -4.32
CA GLY A 377 11.79 -15.04 -3.25
C GLY A 377 13.23 -14.74 -3.67
N SER A 378 13.62 -15.18 -4.88
CA SER A 378 14.96 -14.91 -5.46
C SER A 378 15.20 -13.40 -5.61
N LEU A 379 14.18 -12.65 -6.04
CA LEU A 379 14.26 -11.19 -6.18
C LEU A 379 14.58 -10.51 -4.84
N LEU A 380 13.89 -10.89 -3.77
CA LEU A 380 14.13 -10.34 -2.43
C LEU A 380 15.51 -10.72 -1.90
N LEU A 381 15.94 -11.97 -2.10
CA LEU A 381 17.28 -12.42 -1.71
C LEU A 381 18.38 -11.71 -2.49
N LEU A 382 18.18 -11.49 -3.79
CA LEU A 382 19.10 -10.72 -4.62
C LEU A 382 19.25 -9.29 -4.08
N VAL A 383 18.17 -8.61 -3.77
CA VAL A 383 18.21 -7.27 -3.17
C VAL A 383 18.94 -7.30 -1.83
N ALA A 384 18.70 -8.30 -0.99
CA ALA A 384 19.43 -8.47 0.28
C ALA A 384 20.94 -8.63 0.07
N VAL A 385 21.36 -9.41 -0.94
CA VAL A 385 22.77 -9.57 -1.28
C VAL A 385 23.35 -8.26 -1.80
N LEU A 386 22.66 -7.56 -2.67
CA LEU A 386 23.09 -6.27 -3.20
C LEU A 386 23.36 -5.24 -2.08
N LEU A 387 22.57 -5.25 -0.99
CA LEU A 387 22.83 -4.39 0.18
C LEU A 387 24.18 -4.62 0.85
N LYS A 388 24.78 -5.81 0.68
CA LYS A 388 26.10 -6.14 1.27
C LYS A 388 27.28 -5.79 0.37
N LEU A 389 27.04 -5.47 -0.90
CA LEU A 389 28.12 -5.10 -1.80
C LEU A 389 28.68 -3.71 -1.44
N PRO A 390 30.01 -3.48 -1.48
CA PRO A 390 30.62 -2.21 -1.09
C PRO A 390 30.09 -0.98 -1.86
N LYS A 391 29.68 -1.18 -3.12
CA LYS A 391 29.09 -0.12 -3.96
C LYS A 391 27.67 0.27 -3.54
N PHE A 392 26.97 -0.62 -2.83
CA PHE A 392 25.62 -0.46 -2.32
C PHE A 392 25.59 -0.41 -0.79
N SER A 393 26.73 -0.68 -0.12
CA SER A 393 26.80 -0.57 1.33
C SER A 393 26.61 0.90 1.70
N PHE A 394 25.65 1.13 2.53
CA PHE A 394 25.26 2.43 3.04
C PHE A 394 26.31 3.00 4.03
N GLN A 395 27.54 2.50 3.98
CA GLN A 395 28.60 2.93 4.88
C GLN A 395 29.09 4.35 4.57
N SER A 396 28.84 5.17 5.54
CA SER A 396 29.66 6.30 5.99
C SER A 396 29.66 7.62 5.23
N SER A 397 28.54 8.36 5.31
CA SER A 397 28.66 9.82 5.46
C SER A 397 28.93 10.24 6.95
N VAL A 398 28.64 9.38 7.91
CA VAL A 398 28.84 9.63 9.34
C VAL A 398 30.31 9.51 9.76
N SER A 399 31.13 8.70 9.07
CA SER A 399 32.56 8.60 9.33
C SER A 399 33.31 9.82 8.81
N ALA A 400 32.95 10.33 7.64
CA ALA A 400 33.58 11.53 7.07
C ALA A 400 33.28 12.80 7.88
N ALA A 401 32.09 12.92 8.44
CA ALA A 401 31.74 14.05 9.32
C ALA A 401 32.45 14.00 10.68
N LYS A 402 32.84 12.83 11.18
CA LYS A 402 33.63 12.68 12.41
C LYS A 402 35.13 12.92 12.20
N GLU A 403 35.65 12.74 10.99
CA GLU A 403 37.05 13.05 10.67
C GLU A 403 37.29 14.54 10.41
N ILE A 404 36.25 15.29 9.98
CA ILE A 404 36.35 16.74 9.77
C ILE A 404 36.15 17.51 11.10
N SER A 405 35.64 16.87 12.15
CA SER A 405 35.42 17.47 13.48
C SER A 405 36.51 17.10 14.51
N LYS A 406 37.60 16.45 14.09
CA LYS A 406 38.87 16.29 14.80
C LYS A 406 39.94 17.13 14.15
#